data_1bb23f33b09b881f4a7206f7773d173c
#
_entry.id   1bb23f33b09b881f4a7206f7773d173c
#
_cell.length_a   1.000
_cell.length_b   1.000
_cell.length_c   1.000
_cell.angle_alpha   90.00
_cell.angle_beta   90.00
_cell.angle_gamma   90.00
#
_symmetry.space_group_name_H-M   'P 1'
#
loop_
_entity.id
_entity.type
_entity.pdbx_description
1 polymer ?
#
loop_
_entity_poly.entity_id
_entity_poly.type
_entity_poly.pdbx_seq_one_letter_code
_entity_poly.pdbx_strand_id
1 'polypeptide(L)'
;DYLTNSLHVSLENAWQWFLTSKISMRFECGDCSVLSGMSGVELAFAVLQEAGEPFPVSTPAYPFDRTPEYWTGWSLAYYQWNTGLRFSEIEHAIPIRTIWMMYDPYHEMDIRQFVDKLNEMYRNAKPETNLKILRTLANLSQSELAAQTGISVRTLQQYEQRQKNINHAQTETLLRLSKVLDCTIEDLIEKVDA
;
A
#
# COMPACT_ATOMS: atom_id res chain seq x y z
N ASP A 1 -6.49 -11.93 -12.55
CA ASP A 1 -6.88 -13.24 -13.12
C ASP A 1 -7.45 -13.12 -14.53
N TYR A 2 -8.65 -12.48 -14.75
CA TYR A 2 -9.30 -12.42 -16.07
C TYR A 2 -8.42 -11.77 -17.14
N LEU A 3 -7.77 -10.65 -16.86
CA LEU A 3 -6.88 -9.96 -17.82
C LEU A 3 -5.70 -10.85 -18.24
N THR A 4 -5.13 -11.59 -17.29
CA THR A 4 -3.93 -12.39 -17.54
C THR A 4 -4.27 -13.75 -18.17
N ASN A 5 -5.21 -14.47 -17.58
CA ASN A 5 -5.48 -15.86 -17.97
C ASN A 5 -6.47 -15.99 -19.13
N SER A 6 -7.46 -15.10 -19.24
CA SER A 6 -8.45 -15.14 -20.33
C SER A 6 -8.08 -14.25 -21.52
N LEU A 7 -7.44 -13.11 -21.27
CA LEU A 7 -7.08 -12.14 -22.31
C LEU A 7 -5.58 -12.16 -22.66
N HIS A 8 -4.78 -12.99 -21.98
CA HIS A 8 -3.34 -13.14 -22.20
C HIS A 8 -2.53 -11.83 -22.09
N VAL A 9 -3.02 -10.89 -21.27
CA VAL A 9 -2.28 -9.68 -20.93
C VAL A 9 -1.20 -10.02 -19.90
N SER A 10 0.00 -9.45 -20.00
CA SER A 10 1.02 -9.65 -18.98
C SER A 10 0.55 -9.12 -17.62
N LEU A 11 1.02 -9.75 -16.54
CA LEU A 11 0.69 -9.34 -15.17
C LEU A 11 1.02 -7.86 -14.94
N GLU A 12 2.20 -7.45 -15.42
CA GLU A 12 2.70 -6.09 -15.28
C GLU A 12 1.82 -5.07 -16.00
N ASN A 13 1.40 -5.36 -17.23
CA ASN A 13 0.51 -4.46 -17.99
C ASN A 13 -0.87 -4.37 -17.35
N ALA A 14 -1.46 -5.52 -16.98
CA ALA A 14 -2.76 -5.56 -16.30
C ALA A 14 -2.72 -4.76 -15.00
N TRP A 15 -1.63 -4.87 -14.26
CA TRP A 15 -1.41 -4.14 -13.02
C TRP A 15 -1.22 -2.64 -13.25
N GLN A 16 -0.43 -2.23 -14.25
CA GLN A 16 -0.24 -0.82 -14.60
C GLN A 16 -1.54 -0.16 -15.04
N TRP A 17 -2.35 -0.83 -15.84
CA TRP A 17 -3.67 -0.32 -16.22
C TRP A 17 -4.57 -0.12 -15.00
N PHE A 18 -4.57 -1.07 -14.06
CA PHE A 18 -5.30 -0.92 -12.80
C PHE A 18 -4.80 0.27 -11.99
N LEU A 19 -3.47 0.39 -11.78
CA LEU A 19 -2.87 1.49 -11.00
C LEU A 19 -3.20 2.88 -11.54
N THR A 20 -3.27 3.02 -12.87
CA THR A 20 -3.54 4.31 -13.51
C THR A 20 -5.04 4.61 -13.66
N SER A 21 -5.89 3.63 -13.39
CA SER A 21 -7.34 3.77 -13.50
C SER A 21 -7.96 4.48 -12.29
N LYS A 22 -9.12 5.10 -12.50
CA LYS A 22 -9.94 5.63 -11.39
C LYS A 22 -10.50 4.50 -10.49
N ILE A 23 -10.56 3.28 -11.03
CA ILE A 23 -11.02 2.10 -10.30
C ILE A 23 -10.11 1.81 -9.12
N SER A 24 -8.77 1.91 -9.27
CA SER A 24 -7.84 1.67 -8.16
C SER A 24 -8.09 2.65 -7.00
N MET A 25 -8.22 3.93 -7.30
CA MET A 25 -8.48 4.97 -6.30
C MET A 25 -9.84 4.77 -5.61
N ARG A 26 -10.89 4.39 -6.35
CA ARG A 26 -12.21 4.09 -5.79
C ARG A 26 -12.17 2.85 -4.89
N PHE A 27 -11.40 1.84 -5.29
CA PHE A 27 -11.18 0.64 -4.49
C PHE A 27 -10.49 0.99 -3.17
N GLU A 28 -9.41 1.76 -3.22
CA GLU A 28 -8.64 2.23 -2.05
C GLU A 28 -9.48 3.03 -1.05
N CYS A 29 -10.42 3.83 -1.57
CA CYS A 29 -11.35 4.62 -0.74
C CYS A 29 -12.54 3.82 -0.21
N GLY A 30 -12.64 2.52 -0.50
CA GLY A 30 -13.73 1.68 -0.02
C GLY A 30 -15.07 1.93 -0.72
N ASP A 31 -15.08 2.38 -1.98
CA ASP A 31 -16.31 2.63 -2.74
C ASP A 31 -17.12 1.35 -2.91
N CYS A 32 -18.30 1.31 -2.27
CA CYS A 32 -19.18 0.16 -2.27
C CYS A 32 -19.59 -0.30 -3.68
N SER A 33 -19.68 0.61 -4.65
CA SER A 33 -20.05 0.25 -6.02
C SER A 33 -18.95 -0.52 -6.74
N VAL A 34 -17.69 -0.39 -6.29
CA VAL A 34 -16.55 -1.17 -6.78
C VAL A 34 -16.40 -2.45 -5.96
N LEU A 35 -16.41 -2.35 -4.63
CA LEU A 35 -16.10 -3.48 -3.74
C LEU A 35 -17.17 -4.58 -3.74
N SER A 36 -18.44 -4.21 -3.83
CA SER A 36 -19.57 -5.14 -3.77
C SER A 36 -20.54 -5.02 -4.94
N GLY A 37 -20.40 -3.98 -5.75
CA GLY A 37 -21.28 -3.71 -6.90
C GLY A 37 -20.73 -4.21 -8.23
N MET A 38 -19.48 -4.65 -8.31
CA MET A 38 -18.83 -5.16 -9.52
C MET A 38 -18.25 -6.55 -9.30
N SER A 39 -18.45 -7.43 -10.29
CA SER A 39 -17.66 -8.67 -10.38
C SER A 39 -16.23 -8.36 -10.83
N GLY A 40 -15.29 -9.28 -10.59
CA GLY A 40 -13.91 -9.12 -11.06
C GLY A 40 -13.78 -8.93 -12.58
N VAL A 41 -14.70 -9.49 -13.37
CA VAL A 41 -14.75 -9.32 -14.82
C VAL A 41 -15.24 -7.92 -15.20
N GLU A 42 -16.29 -7.41 -14.55
CA GLU A 42 -16.78 -6.05 -14.77
C GLU A 42 -15.74 -5.01 -14.38
N LEU A 43 -15.01 -5.26 -13.28
CA LEU A 43 -13.89 -4.43 -12.87
C LEU A 43 -12.78 -4.44 -13.94
N ALA A 44 -12.44 -5.59 -14.49
CA ALA A 44 -11.47 -5.71 -15.56
C ALA A 44 -11.91 -4.95 -16.83
N PHE A 45 -13.18 -5.00 -17.20
CA PHE A 45 -13.71 -4.22 -18.32
C PHE A 45 -13.62 -2.72 -18.07
N ALA A 46 -13.94 -2.26 -16.86
CA ALA A 46 -13.81 -0.84 -16.51
C ALA A 46 -12.35 -0.36 -16.60
N VAL A 47 -11.40 -1.17 -16.16
CA VAL A 47 -9.96 -0.89 -16.28
C VAL A 47 -9.53 -0.83 -17.75
N LEU A 48 -9.93 -1.80 -18.59
CA LEU A 48 -9.64 -1.80 -20.02
C LEU A 48 -10.22 -0.56 -20.73
N GLN A 49 -11.44 -0.19 -20.39
CA GLN A 49 -12.09 1.00 -20.95
C GLN A 49 -11.30 2.27 -20.63
N GLU A 50 -10.82 2.43 -19.41
CA GLU A 50 -10.01 3.59 -19.02
C GLU A 50 -8.62 3.57 -19.66
N ALA A 51 -8.05 2.38 -19.89
CA ALA A 51 -6.78 2.21 -20.60
C ALA A 51 -6.89 2.45 -22.12
N GLY A 52 -8.11 2.55 -22.67
CA GLY A 52 -8.34 2.69 -24.12
C GLY A 52 -8.09 1.42 -24.91
N GLU A 53 -8.06 0.28 -24.24
CA GLU A 53 -7.85 -1.01 -24.86
C GLU A 53 -9.15 -1.61 -25.43
N PRO A 54 -9.10 -2.34 -26.53
CA PRO A 54 -10.29 -2.95 -27.11
C PRO A 54 -10.89 -4.01 -26.18
N PHE A 55 -12.22 -4.09 -26.13
CA PHE A 55 -12.93 -5.14 -25.42
C PHE A 55 -12.84 -6.46 -26.19
N PRO A 56 -12.06 -7.44 -25.77
CA PRO A 56 -12.07 -8.73 -26.40
C PRO A 56 -13.34 -9.49 -25.99
N VAL A 57 -13.98 -10.12 -26.96
CA VAL A 57 -15.09 -11.04 -26.72
C VAL A 57 -14.49 -12.39 -26.30
N SER A 58 -14.09 -12.50 -25.05
CA SER A 58 -13.64 -13.77 -24.48
C SER A 58 -14.55 -14.16 -23.33
N THR A 59 -15.01 -15.39 -23.36
CA THR A 59 -15.77 -15.95 -22.24
C THR A 59 -14.81 -16.16 -21.07
N PRO A 60 -15.13 -15.64 -19.85
CA PRO A 60 -14.28 -15.86 -18.69
C PRO A 60 -14.08 -17.36 -18.44
N ALA A 61 -12.82 -17.79 -18.37
CA ALA A 61 -12.50 -19.12 -17.88
C ALA A 61 -12.53 -19.07 -16.33
N TYR A 62 -13.29 -19.99 -15.75
CA TYR A 62 -13.33 -20.16 -14.29
C TYR A 62 -12.54 -21.42 -13.94
N PRO A 63 -11.23 -21.34 -13.70
CA PRO A 63 -10.45 -22.49 -13.29
C PRO A 63 -10.98 -23.04 -11.96
N PHE A 64 -10.93 -24.36 -11.80
CA PHE A 64 -11.40 -25.02 -10.59
C PHE A 64 -10.54 -24.65 -9.39
N ASP A 65 -9.24 -24.49 -9.62
CA ASP A 65 -8.27 -24.03 -8.62
C ASP A 65 -7.99 -22.53 -8.78
N ARG A 66 -7.75 -21.87 -7.67
CA ARG A 66 -7.37 -20.46 -7.65
C ARG A 66 -5.96 -20.30 -8.24
N THR A 67 -5.87 -19.51 -9.30
CA THR A 67 -4.58 -19.24 -9.97
C THR A 67 -3.66 -18.37 -9.13
N PRO A 68 -2.35 -18.38 -9.38
CA PRO A 68 -1.42 -17.42 -8.75
C PRO A 68 -1.84 -15.96 -8.95
N GLU A 69 -2.40 -15.63 -10.13
CA GLU A 69 -2.88 -14.27 -10.45
C GLU A 69 -4.12 -13.90 -9.63
N TYR A 70 -5.03 -14.85 -9.42
CA TYR A 70 -6.19 -14.64 -8.53
C TYR A 70 -5.73 -14.40 -7.11
N TRP A 71 -4.84 -15.26 -6.60
CA TRP A 71 -4.32 -15.14 -5.25
C TRP A 71 -3.56 -13.82 -5.06
N THR A 72 -2.73 -13.43 -6.03
CA THR A 72 -1.99 -12.17 -6.00
C THR A 72 -2.92 -10.97 -5.86
N GLY A 73 -3.98 -10.91 -6.68
CA GLY A 73 -4.96 -9.83 -6.59
C GLY A 73 -5.71 -9.80 -5.26
N TRP A 74 -6.13 -10.97 -4.78
CA TRP A 74 -6.84 -11.11 -3.51
C TRP A 74 -5.96 -10.75 -2.31
N SER A 75 -4.75 -11.28 -2.23
CA SER A 75 -3.83 -11.03 -1.12
C SER A 75 -3.36 -9.58 -1.07
N LEU A 76 -3.17 -8.97 -2.25
CA LEU A 76 -2.80 -7.56 -2.37
C LEU A 76 -3.94 -6.63 -1.94
N ALA A 77 -5.19 -6.95 -2.31
CA ALA A 77 -6.36 -6.23 -1.84
C ALA A 77 -6.53 -6.34 -0.31
N TYR A 78 -6.28 -7.52 0.24
CA TYR A 78 -6.27 -7.74 1.68
C TYR A 78 -5.18 -6.90 2.37
N TYR A 79 -3.97 -6.88 1.81
CA TYR A 79 -2.86 -6.07 2.34
C TYR A 79 -3.16 -4.58 2.29
N GLN A 80 -3.70 -4.09 1.19
CA GLN A 80 -4.15 -2.71 1.04
C GLN A 80 -5.18 -2.33 2.10
N TRP A 81 -6.19 -3.16 2.29
CA TRP A 81 -7.23 -2.95 3.30
C TRP A 81 -6.67 -2.96 4.73
N ASN A 82 -5.74 -3.85 5.02
CA ASN A 82 -5.12 -3.97 6.34
C ASN A 82 -4.24 -2.76 6.69
N THR A 83 -3.52 -2.22 5.72
CA THR A 83 -2.53 -1.14 5.93
C THR A 83 -3.04 0.25 5.58
N GLY A 84 -4.07 0.37 4.74
CA GLY A 84 -4.50 1.64 4.16
C GLY A 84 -3.47 2.29 3.22
N LEU A 85 -2.44 1.55 2.80
CA LEU A 85 -1.51 2.01 1.76
C LEU A 85 -2.24 2.14 0.42
N ARG A 86 -1.78 3.08 -0.42
CA ARG A 86 -2.22 3.11 -1.82
C ARG A 86 -1.53 1.98 -2.58
N PHE A 87 -2.18 1.43 -3.59
CA PHE A 87 -1.57 0.42 -4.44
C PHE A 87 -0.28 0.92 -5.11
N SER A 88 -0.22 2.20 -5.46
CA SER A 88 1.00 2.83 -5.99
C SER A 88 2.15 2.90 -4.97
N GLU A 89 1.87 3.10 -3.69
CA GLU A 89 2.87 3.06 -2.61
C GLU A 89 3.41 1.62 -2.43
N ILE A 90 2.51 0.63 -2.52
CA ILE A 90 2.88 -0.78 -2.43
C ILE A 90 3.76 -1.17 -3.62
N GLU A 91 3.33 -0.85 -4.86
CA GLU A 91 4.09 -1.16 -6.08
C GLU A 91 5.48 -0.52 -6.07
N HIS A 92 5.59 0.73 -5.59
CA HIS A 92 6.88 1.41 -5.50
C HIS A 92 7.87 0.68 -4.56
N ALA A 93 7.36 0.14 -3.45
CA ALA A 93 8.16 -0.58 -2.47
C ALA A 93 8.35 -2.06 -2.82
N ILE A 94 7.33 -2.70 -3.35
CA ILE A 94 7.27 -4.14 -3.60
C ILE A 94 6.57 -4.36 -4.95
N PRO A 95 7.33 -4.52 -6.04
CA PRO A 95 6.77 -4.72 -7.37
C PRO A 95 5.82 -5.93 -7.43
N ILE A 96 4.74 -5.81 -8.22
CA ILE A 96 3.72 -6.86 -8.35
C ILE A 96 4.31 -8.24 -8.68
N ARG A 97 5.37 -8.29 -9.47
CA ARG A 97 6.06 -9.54 -9.82
C ARG A 97 6.61 -10.24 -8.59
N THR A 98 7.14 -9.48 -7.63
CA THR A 98 7.65 -10.02 -6.36
C THR A 98 6.52 -10.66 -5.55
N ILE A 99 5.36 -9.99 -5.48
CA ILE A 99 4.18 -10.51 -4.78
C ILE A 99 3.67 -11.79 -5.46
N TRP A 100 3.60 -11.81 -6.79
CA TRP A 100 3.21 -12.99 -7.55
C TRP A 100 4.13 -14.19 -7.30
N MET A 101 5.45 -13.97 -7.20
CA MET A 101 6.43 -15.02 -6.89
C MET A 101 6.29 -15.57 -5.46
N MET A 102 5.59 -14.87 -4.57
CA MET A 102 5.32 -15.32 -3.21
C MET A 102 4.12 -16.29 -3.14
N TYR A 103 3.45 -16.58 -4.27
CA TYR A 103 2.36 -17.55 -4.29
C TYR A 103 2.73 -18.82 -3.53
N ASP A 104 3.85 -19.44 -3.89
CA ASP A 104 4.44 -20.50 -3.11
C ASP A 104 5.45 -19.93 -2.09
N PRO A 105 5.32 -20.23 -0.80
CA PRO A 105 4.35 -21.10 -0.13
C PRO A 105 3.13 -20.38 0.47
N TYR A 106 2.99 -19.05 0.28
CA TYR A 106 2.05 -18.23 1.04
C TYR A 106 0.57 -18.50 0.74
N HIS A 107 0.24 -19.13 -0.39
CA HIS A 107 -1.15 -19.48 -0.72
C HIS A 107 -1.73 -20.56 0.22
N GLU A 108 -0.89 -21.36 0.85
CA GLU A 108 -1.26 -22.40 1.83
C GLU A 108 -1.17 -21.91 3.28
N MET A 109 -0.62 -20.72 3.50
CA MET A 109 -0.39 -20.18 4.84
C MET A 109 -1.53 -19.26 5.29
N ASP A 110 -1.58 -18.98 6.60
CA ASP A 110 -2.43 -17.91 7.12
C ASP A 110 -2.03 -16.58 6.48
N ILE A 111 -3.01 -15.83 5.98
CA ILE A 111 -2.79 -14.55 5.29
C ILE A 111 -1.98 -13.55 6.13
N ARG A 112 -2.04 -13.65 7.46
CA ARG A 112 -1.26 -12.79 8.36
C ARG A 112 0.25 -12.96 8.16
N GLN A 113 0.74 -14.17 7.86
CA GLN A 113 2.16 -14.40 7.58
C GLN A 113 2.62 -13.68 6.31
N PHE A 114 1.75 -13.64 5.30
CA PHE A 114 1.98 -12.85 4.10
C PHE A 114 2.01 -11.35 4.42
N VAL A 115 1.05 -10.84 5.21
CA VAL A 115 1.02 -9.44 5.65
C VAL A 115 2.29 -9.07 6.41
N ASP A 116 2.72 -9.90 7.36
CA ASP A 116 3.95 -9.67 8.14
C ASP A 116 5.18 -9.59 7.23
N LYS A 117 5.24 -10.48 6.22
CA LYS A 117 6.34 -10.48 5.25
C LYS A 117 6.33 -9.23 4.38
N LEU A 118 5.18 -8.81 3.88
CA LEU A 118 5.07 -7.57 3.12
C LEU A 118 5.40 -6.33 3.99
N ASN A 119 5.00 -6.33 5.25
CA ASN A 119 5.35 -5.27 6.19
C ASN A 119 6.88 -5.16 6.38
N GLU A 120 7.57 -6.30 6.52
CA GLU A 120 9.03 -6.34 6.58
C GLU A 120 9.66 -5.76 5.29
N MET A 121 9.17 -6.21 4.12
CA MET A 121 9.68 -5.76 2.82
C MET A 121 9.43 -4.26 2.60
N TYR A 122 8.24 -3.78 2.92
CA TYR A 122 7.88 -2.37 2.80
C TYR A 122 8.77 -1.48 3.67
N ARG A 123 9.01 -1.87 4.93
CA ARG A 123 9.92 -1.15 5.84
C ARG A 123 11.35 -1.10 5.32
N ASN A 124 11.81 -2.20 4.72
CA ASN A 124 13.16 -2.27 4.14
C ASN A 124 13.29 -1.39 2.88
N ALA A 125 12.24 -1.31 2.07
CA ALA A 125 12.18 -0.44 0.89
C ALA A 125 12.03 1.04 1.24
N LYS A 126 11.38 1.37 2.38
CA LYS A 126 11.20 2.73 2.90
C LYS A 126 12.07 2.92 4.17
N PRO A 127 13.38 3.17 4.04
CA PRO A 127 14.31 3.23 5.16
C PRO A 127 14.06 4.43 6.09
N GLU A 128 13.46 5.51 5.58
CA GLU A 128 13.18 6.72 6.35
C GLU A 128 11.76 6.75 6.87
N THR A 129 11.60 7.20 8.13
CA THR A 129 10.29 7.42 8.73
C THR A 129 9.64 8.69 8.21
N ASN A 130 8.30 8.75 8.27
CA ASN A 130 7.55 9.97 7.92
C ASN A 130 8.06 11.19 8.70
N LEU A 131 8.29 11.03 10.00
CA LEU A 131 8.85 12.10 10.84
C LEU A 131 10.18 12.62 10.31
N LYS A 132 11.11 11.74 9.93
CA LYS A 132 12.41 12.13 9.38
C LYS A 132 12.27 12.86 8.06
N ILE A 133 11.40 12.36 7.16
CA ILE A 133 11.12 12.98 5.87
C ILE A 133 10.56 14.41 6.07
N LEU A 134 9.52 14.55 6.90
CA LEU A 134 8.88 15.85 7.16
C LEU A 134 9.85 16.85 7.82
N ARG A 135 10.64 16.40 8.79
CA ARG A 135 11.67 17.23 9.41
C ARG A 135 12.70 17.73 8.40
N THR A 136 13.15 16.85 7.51
CA THR A 136 14.14 17.20 6.47
C THR A 136 13.55 18.18 5.46
N LEU A 137 12.29 17.99 5.06
CA LEU A 137 11.58 18.94 4.19
C LEU A 137 11.40 20.31 4.83
N ALA A 138 11.19 20.36 6.15
CA ALA A 138 11.16 21.59 6.92
C ALA A 138 12.55 22.22 7.16
N ASN A 139 13.63 21.60 6.66
CA ASN A 139 15.03 22.02 6.87
C ASN A 139 15.42 22.15 8.35
N LEU A 140 14.85 21.32 9.23
CA LEU A 140 15.14 21.32 10.65
C LEU A 140 16.11 20.19 11.01
N SER A 141 17.10 20.51 11.86
CA SER A 141 17.87 19.48 12.57
C SER A 141 17.02 18.85 13.68
N GLN A 142 17.43 17.69 14.16
CA GLN A 142 16.76 17.05 15.31
C GLN A 142 16.78 17.95 16.56
N SER A 143 17.85 18.71 16.77
CA SER A 143 17.96 19.62 17.89
C SER A 143 17.02 20.82 17.78
N GLU A 144 16.86 21.38 16.58
CA GLU A 144 15.93 22.48 16.33
C GLU A 144 14.48 22.03 16.47
N LEU A 145 14.13 20.86 15.92
CA LEU A 145 12.79 20.29 16.10
C LEU A 145 12.51 20.02 17.59
N ALA A 146 13.49 19.50 18.33
CA ALA A 146 13.37 19.28 19.77
C ALA A 146 13.13 20.60 20.55
N ALA A 147 13.86 21.63 20.21
CA ALA A 147 13.72 22.97 20.85
C ALA A 147 12.33 23.57 20.58
N GLN A 148 11.82 23.45 19.35
CA GLN A 148 10.54 24.03 18.96
C GLN A 148 9.34 23.24 19.51
N THR A 149 9.46 21.90 19.60
CA THR A 149 8.37 21.04 20.07
C THR A 149 8.37 20.79 21.56
N GLY A 150 9.51 21.04 22.25
CA GLY A 150 9.73 20.65 23.64
C GLY A 150 9.86 19.13 23.85
N ILE A 151 10.09 18.38 22.78
CA ILE A 151 10.34 16.93 22.83
C ILE A 151 11.86 16.71 22.91
N SER A 152 12.31 15.73 23.72
CA SER A 152 13.74 15.47 23.81
C SER A 152 14.32 14.98 22.48
N VAL A 153 15.56 15.41 22.15
CA VAL A 153 16.28 14.91 20.96
C VAL A 153 16.34 13.39 20.94
N ARG A 154 16.56 12.77 22.11
CA ARG A 154 16.59 11.30 22.24
C ARG A 154 15.27 10.65 21.83
N THR A 155 14.14 11.26 22.20
CA THR A 155 12.82 10.75 21.80
C THR A 155 12.61 10.85 20.30
N LEU A 156 13.00 11.97 19.70
CA LEU A 156 12.93 12.14 18.23
C LEU A 156 13.80 11.12 17.51
N GLN A 157 15.03 10.90 17.99
CA GLN A 157 15.92 9.87 17.44
C GLN A 157 15.32 8.47 17.51
N GLN A 158 14.69 8.13 18.65
CA GLN A 158 14.02 6.82 18.80
C GLN A 158 12.87 6.64 17.82
N TYR A 159 12.09 7.68 17.53
CA TYR A 159 11.04 7.64 16.51
C TYR A 159 11.64 7.52 15.10
N GLU A 160 12.63 8.34 14.76
CA GLU A 160 13.26 8.31 13.42
C GLU A 160 14.03 7.01 13.13
N GLN A 161 14.51 6.33 14.17
CA GLN A 161 15.22 5.04 14.07
C GLN A 161 14.29 3.83 14.26
N ARG A 162 12.97 4.03 14.36
CA ARG A 162 11.96 2.99 14.64
C ARG A 162 12.23 2.18 15.93
N GLN A 163 13.03 2.71 16.85
CA GLN A 163 13.21 2.11 18.19
C GLN A 163 11.98 2.33 19.07
N LYS A 164 11.16 3.29 18.72
CA LYS A 164 9.88 3.60 19.35
C LYS A 164 8.84 3.88 18.28
N ASN A 165 7.70 3.22 18.37
CA ASN A 165 6.62 3.41 17.40
C ASN A 165 5.93 4.76 17.62
N ILE A 166 5.96 5.63 16.61
CA ILE A 166 5.33 6.96 16.67
C ILE A 166 3.80 6.85 16.74
N ASN A 167 3.20 5.79 16.20
CA ASN A 167 1.76 5.57 16.26
C ASN A 167 1.24 5.42 17.69
N HIS A 168 2.11 5.02 18.63
CA HIS A 168 1.80 4.91 20.05
C HIS A 168 2.22 6.16 20.85
N ALA A 169 2.59 7.25 20.16
CA ALA A 169 2.91 8.50 20.84
C ALA A 169 1.64 9.14 21.44
N GLN A 170 1.82 9.87 22.52
CA GLN A 170 0.73 10.65 23.09
C GLN A 170 0.21 11.67 22.07
N THR A 171 -1.09 11.87 22.01
CA THR A 171 -1.74 12.81 21.09
C THR A 171 -1.13 14.22 21.19
N GLU A 172 -0.76 14.65 22.39
CA GLU A 172 -0.10 15.94 22.59
C GLU A 172 1.26 16.01 21.88
N THR A 173 2.03 14.93 21.89
CA THR A 173 3.31 14.83 21.16
C THR A 173 3.10 14.96 19.65
N LEU A 174 2.11 14.23 19.10
CA LEU A 174 1.75 14.30 17.68
C LEU A 174 1.29 15.71 17.28
N LEU A 175 0.45 16.35 18.10
CA LEU A 175 -0.03 17.71 17.86
C LEU A 175 1.10 18.76 17.87
N ARG A 176 2.10 18.60 18.74
CA ARG A 176 3.26 19.51 18.76
C ARG A 176 4.12 19.33 17.50
N LEU A 177 4.35 18.08 17.09
CA LEU A 177 5.08 17.77 15.87
C LEU A 177 4.36 18.30 14.63
N SER A 178 3.06 18.02 14.49
CA SER A 178 2.27 18.45 13.34
C SER A 178 2.24 19.97 13.17
N LYS A 179 2.15 20.72 14.27
CA LYS A 179 2.17 22.19 14.24
C LYS A 179 3.52 22.76 13.79
N VAL A 180 4.62 22.19 14.26
CA VAL A 180 5.97 22.68 13.91
C VAL A 180 6.36 22.28 12.49
N LEU A 181 5.91 21.11 12.05
CA LEU A 181 6.21 20.58 10.71
C LEU A 181 5.20 20.99 9.65
N ASP A 182 4.15 21.75 10.02
CA ASP A 182 3.06 22.20 9.15
C ASP A 182 2.44 21.03 8.36
N CYS A 183 2.08 19.97 9.08
CA CYS A 183 1.52 18.76 8.53
C CYS A 183 0.34 18.24 9.38
N THR A 184 -0.38 17.25 8.90
CA THR A 184 -1.42 16.58 9.69
C THR A 184 -0.83 15.50 10.58
N ILE A 185 -1.59 15.02 11.57
CA ILE A 185 -1.17 13.87 12.39
C ILE A 185 -1.06 12.62 11.52
N GLU A 186 -1.97 12.46 10.57
CA GLU A 186 -2.01 11.36 9.61
C GLU A 186 -0.74 11.27 8.75
N ASP A 187 -0.11 12.42 8.44
CA ASP A 187 1.16 12.46 7.72
C ASP A 187 2.34 11.96 8.57
N LEU A 188 2.25 12.05 9.89
CA LEU A 188 3.27 11.59 10.83
C LEU A 188 3.19 10.09 11.11
N ILE A 189 1.97 9.52 11.03
CA ILE A 189 1.71 8.12 11.37
C ILE A 189 2.31 7.20 10.31
N GLU A 190 2.98 6.14 10.75
CA GLU A 190 3.44 5.07 9.87
C GLU A 190 2.26 4.12 9.59
N LYS A 191 1.89 3.93 8.32
CA LYS A 191 0.78 3.04 7.91
C LYS A 191 1.11 1.55 8.11
N VAL A 192 2.40 1.23 8.09
CA VAL A 192 2.90 -0.11 8.38
C VAL A 192 3.63 -0.05 9.72
N ASP A 193 3.07 -0.72 10.71
CA ASP A 193 3.62 -0.73 12.06
C ASP A 193 5.04 -1.32 12.12
N ALA A 194 5.84 -0.72 13.01
CA ALA A 194 7.23 -1.15 13.27
C ALA A 194 7.27 -2.42 14.13
#